data_1abc6de3df0ca97e76c7be75f677e543
#
_entry.id   1abc6de3df0ca97e76c7be75f677e543
#
_cell.length_a   1.000
_cell.length_b   1.000
_cell.length_c   1.000
_cell.angle_alpha   90.00
_cell.angle_beta   90.00
_cell.angle_gamma   90.00
#
_symmetry.space_group_name_H-M   'P 1'
#
loop_
_entity.id
_entity.type
_entity.pdbx_description
1 polymer ?
#
loop_
_entity_poly.entity_id
_entity_poly.type
_entity_poly.pdbx_seq_one_letter_code
_entity_poly.pdbx_strand_id
1 'polypeptide(L)'
;AHDLRSPMGSIKMVLNMLILNLPSETIGDEMYELLTMANQTTEDVFSLLDNLLKWTKSQIGKLKVVYQDINMVEVVEGVSEIFTMVASLKNIKIVQDVPVENVAVRADIDMIKTVIRNLISNAIKFSNEGSEVVVSLAEEDGMAIVSVKDSGCGIDDENQKKLLHTDTHFSTFGTNNEEGSGLGLLLCQDFVVKNGGKLWFTSKKGEGSTFSFSIPLLEK
;
A
#
# COMPACT_ATOMS: atom_id res chain seq x y z
N ALA A 1 -17.79 5.87 -12.04
CA ALA A 1 -16.91 4.99 -11.26
C ALA A 1 -16.94 3.55 -11.78
N HIS A 2 -18.09 2.92 -11.82
CA HIS A 2 -18.26 1.55 -12.36
C HIS A 2 -17.87 1.46 -13.84
N ASP A 3 -18.23 2.46 -14.62
CA ASP A 3 -18.04 2.52 -16.08
C ASP A 3 -16.58 2.63 -16.52
N LEU A 4 -15.68 3.08 -15.63
CA LEU A 4 -14.23 3.09 -15.86
C LEU A 4 -13.54 1.84 -15.32
N ARG A 5 -14.02 1.31 -14.19
CA ARG A 5 -13.43 0.11 -13.57
C ARG A 5 -13.67 -1.15 -14.41
N SER A 6 -14.86 -1.28 -15.02
CA SER A 6 -15.25 -2.44 -15.81
C SER A 6 -14.36 -2.66 -17.06
N PRO A 7 -14.16 -1.68 -17.97
CA PRO A 7 -13.31 -1.86 -19.13
C PRO A 7 -11.84 -2.10 -18.77
N MET A 8 -11.33 -1.42 -17.73
CA MET A 8 -9.96 -1.64 -17.26
C MET A 8 -9.76 -3.06 -16.68
N GLY A 9 -10.75 -3.56 -15.93
CA GLY A 9 -10.73 -4.95 -15.45
C GLY A 9 -10.76 -5.97 -16.58
N SER A 10 -11.46 -5.67 -17.67
CA SER A 10 -11.48 -6.52 -18.87
C SER A 10 -10.12 -6.54 -19.58
N ILE A 11 -9.45 -5.39 -19.74
CA ILE A 11 -8.11 -5.30 -20.33
C ILE A 11 -7.11 -6.11 -19.49
N LYS A 12 -7.10 -5.92 -18.19
CA LYS A 12 -6.27 -6.68 -17.25
C LYS A 12 -6.48 -8.19 -17.40
N MET A 13 -7.74 -8.64 -17.45
CA MET A 13 -8.08 -10.05 -17.60
C MET A 13 -7.52 -10.62 -18.93
N VAL A 14 -7.66 -9.88 -20.02
CA VAL A 14 -7.14 -10.30 -21.34
C VAL A 14 -5.60 -10.38 -21.32
N LEU A 15 -4.92 -9.39 -20.77
CA LEU A 15 -3.45 -9.40 -20.67
C LEU A 15 -2.94 -10.56 -19.80
N ASN A 16 -3.57 -10.81 -18.65
CA ASN A 16 -3.24 -11.95 -17.80
C ASN A 16 -3.45 -13.29 -18.54
N MET A 17 -4.55 -13.43 -19.31
CA MET A 17 -4.78 -14.61 -20.12
C MET A 17 -3.72 -14.79 -21.21
N LEU A 18 -3.29 -13.71 -21.86
CA LEU A 18 -2.22 -13.76 -22.87
C LEU A 18 -0.89 -14.21 -22.25
N ILE A 19 -0.49 -13.63 -21.11
CA ILE A 19 0.75 -14.01 -20.42
C ILE A 19 0.73 -15.48 -19.97
N LEU A 20 -0.41 -15.95 -19.44
CA LEU A 20 -0.54 -17.34 -19.00
C LEU A 20 -0.53 -18.36 -20.13
N ASN A 21 -1.03 -18.00 -21.31
CA ASN A 21 -1.19 -18.93 -22.44
C ASN A 21 -0.12 -18.78 -23.54
N LEU A 22 0.67 -17.72 -23.51
CA LEU A 22 1.71 -17.43 -24.48
C LEU A 22 3.07 -17.26 -23.77
N PRO A 23 3.74 -18.37 -23.42
CA PRO A 23 5.07 -18.29 -22.82
C PRO A 23 6.09 -17.70 -23.77
N SER A 24 7.18 -17.16 -23.25
CA SER A 24 8.24 -16.49 -24.04
C SER A 24 8.80 -17.38 -25.16
N GLU A 25 8.85 -18.70 -24.93
CA GLU A 25 9.27 -19.70 -25.93
C GLU A 25 8.39 -19.70 -27.21
N THR A 26 7.12 -19.29 -27.08
CA THR A 26 6.16 -19.27 -28.20
C THR A 26 6.16 -17.94 -28.96
N ILE A 27 6.31 -16.82 -28.26
CA ILE A 27 6.17 -15.47 -28.85
C ILE A 27 7.49 -14.69 -28.93
N GLY A 28 8.56 -15.25 -28.35
CA GLY A 28 9.86 -14.58 -28.21
C GLY A 28 9.94 -13.67 -27.00
N ASP A 29 11.13 -13.51 -26.47
CA ASP A 29 11.38 -12.78 -25.21
C ASP A 29 10.95 -11.33 -25.31
N GLU A 30 11.24 -10.64 -26.41
CA GLU A 30 10.86 -9.24 -26.61
C GLU A 30 9.34 -9.02 -26.55
N MET A 31 8.56 -9.88 -27.19
CA MET A 31 7.09 -9.78 -27.15
C MET A 31 6.53 -10.13 -25.78
N TYR A 32 7.14 -11.09 -25.09
CA TYR A 32 6.76 -11.43 -23.73
C TYR A 32 7.05 -10.29 -22.73
N GLU A 33 8.19 -9.62 -22.88
CA GLU A 33 8.51 -8.41 -22.10
C GLU A 33 7.50 -7.28 -22.35
N LEU A 34 7.15 -7.02 -23.62
CA LEU A 34 6.13 -6.02 -23.96
C LEU A 34 4.75 -6.34 -23.35
N LEU A 35 4.32 -7.59 -23.39
CA LEU A 35 3.07 -8.02 -22.76
C LEU A 35 3.11 -7.84 -21.24
N THR A 36 4.22 -8.19 -20.61
CA THR A 36 4.42 -8.03 -19.17
C THR A 36 4.40 -6.55 -18.78
N MET A 37 5.07 -5.70 -19.55
CA MET A 37 5.07 -4.25 -19.35
C MET A 37 3.67 -3.65 -19.52
N ALA A 38 2.92 -4.07 -20.55
CA ALA A 38 1.54 -3.62 -20.78
C ALA A 38 0.61 -4.05 -19.64
N ASN A 39 0.80 -5.27 -19.11
CA ASN A 39 0.05 -5.75 -17.96
C ASN A 39 0.35 -4.93 -16.71
N GLN A 40 1.63 -4.69 -16.42
CA GLN A 40 2.04 -3.85 -15.28
C GLN A 40 1.45 -2.44 -15.38
N THR A 41 1.57 -1.80 -16.55
CA THR A 41 0.99 -0.47 -16.79
C THR A 41 -0.53 -0.46 -16.56
N THR A 42 -1.22 -1.53 -16.98
CA THR A 42 -2.67 -1.66 -16.78
C THR A 42 -3.03 -1.79 -15.29
N GLU A 43 -2.24 -2.55 -14.52
CA GLU A 43 -2.39 -2.64 -13.06
C GLU A 43 -2.19 -1.29 -12.38
N ASP A 44 -1.18 -0.55 -12.78
CA ASP A 44 -0.86 0.77 -12.22
C ASP A 44 -2.00 1.77 -12.48
N VAL A 45 -2.51 1.82 -13.71
CA VAL A 45 -3.66 2.66 -14.08
C VAL A 45 -4.93 2.24 -13.33
N PHE A 46 -5.16 0.94 -13.18
CA PHE A 46 -6.32 0.43 -12.42
C PHE A 46 -6.24 0.84 -10.95
N SER A 47 -5.08 0.69 -10.33
CA SER A 47 -4.82 1.09 -8.95
C SER A 47 -5.01 2.60 -8.75
N LEU A 48 -4.50 3.40 -9.69
CA LEU A 48 -4.65 4.87 -9.69
C LEU A 48 -6.13 5.26 -9.77
N LEU A 49 -6.89 4.67 -10.69
CA LEU A 49 -8.32 4.92 -10.83
C LEU A 49 -9.10 4.52 -9.56
N ASP A 50 -8.80 3.36 -8.97
CA ASP A 50 -9.48 2.89 -7.76
C ASP A 50 -9.20 3.82 -6.57
N ASN A 51 -7.96 4.25 -6.41
CA ASN A 51 -7.55 5.20 -5.39
C ASN A 51 -8.23 6.58 -5.59
N LEU A 52 -8.26 7.10 -6.83
CA LEU A 52 -8.92 8.35 -7.15
C LEU A 52 -10.44 8.29 -6.88
N LEU A 53 -11.07 7.18 -7.22
CA LEU A 53 -12.51 6.97 -6.97
C LEU A 53 -12.83 6.85 -5.49
N LYS A 54 -11.99 6.17 -4.71
CA LYS A 54 -12.13 6.10 -3.25
C LYS A 54 -11.91 7.47 -2.62
N TRP A 55 -10.86 8.18 -3.03
CA TRP A 55 -10.58 9.53 -2.55
C TRP A 55 -11.71 10.51 -2.87
N THR A 56 -12.20 10.56 -4.11
CA THR A 56 -13.32 11.43 -4.51
C THR A 56 -14.60 11.12 -3.72
N LYS A 57 -14.95 9.83 -3.55
CA LYS A 57 -16.10 9.44 -2.73
C LYS A 57 -15.95 9.90 -1.29
N SER A 58 -14.74 9.86 -0.77
CA SER A 58 -14.41 10.31 0.56
C SER A 58 -14.60 11.82 0.71
N GLN A 59 -14.05 12.61 -0.22
CA GLN A 59 -14.15 14.08 -0.21
C GLN A 59 -15.59 14.60 -0.29
N ILE A 60 -16.46 13.95 -1.04
CA ILE A 60 -17.89 14.33 -1.15
C ILE A 60 -18.76 13.69 -0.05
N GLY A 61 -18.16 13.09 0.98
CA GLY A 61 -18.88 12.49 2.11
C GLY A 61 -19.75 11.27 1.76
N LYS A 62 -19.57 10.68 0.56
CA LYS A 62 -20.34 9.50 0.10
C LYS A 62 -19.68 8.18 0.49
N LEU A 63 -18.49 8.19 1.07
CA LEU A 63 -17.85 6.99 1.57
C LEU A 63 -18.42 6.67 2.96
N LYS A 64 -19.20 5.63 3.06
CA LYS A 64 -19.72 5.13 4.35
C LYS A 64 -18.65 4.27 5.00
N VAL A 65 -18.35 4.56 6.26
CA VAL A 65 -17.48 3.71 7.10
C VAL A 65 -18.33 2.59 7.69
N VAL A 66 -17.89 1.35 7.52
CA VAL A 66 -18.56 0.16 8.07
C VAL A 66 -17.72 -0.37 9.23
N TYR A 67 -18.01 0.13 10.44
CA TYR A 67 -17.30 -0.30 11.64
C TYR A 67 -17.65 -1.72 12.02
N GLN A 68 -16.63 -2.51 12.33
CA GLN A 68 -16.74 -3.85 12.89
C GLN A 68 -15.59 -4.10 13.88
N ASP A 69 -15.79 -5.03 14.78
CA ASP A 69 -14.74 -5.44 15.70
C ASP A 69 -13.79 -6.38 14.95
N ILE A 70 -12.52 -6.03 14.90
CA ILE A 70 -11.49 -6.74 14.13
C ILE A 70 -10.27 -7.02 14.99
N ASN A 71 -9.60 -8.14 14.73
CA ASN A 71 -8.29 -8.46 15.27
C ASN A 71 -7.20 -7.88 14.37
N MET A 72 -6.48 -6.88 14.84
CA MET A 72 -5.42 -6.23 14.05
C MET A 72 -4.26 -7.17 13.74
N VAL A 73 -3.96 -8.17 14.59
CA VAL A 73 -2.92 -9.17 14.32
C VAL A 73 -3.25 -9.92 13.02
N GLU A 74 -4.46 -10.50 12.94
CA GLU A 74 -4.89 -11.24 11.72
C GLU A 74 -4.90 -10.37 10.47
N VAL A 75 -5.26 -9.08 10.60
CA VAL A 75 -5.29 -8.15 9.46
C VAL A 75 -3.88 -7.83 8.98
N VAL A 76 -2.94 -7.56 9.91
CA VAL A 76 -1.54 -7.25 9.58
C VAL A 76 -0.86 -8.48 8.97
N GLU A 77 -0.99 -9.65 9.60
CA GLU A 77 -0.42 -10.90 9.10
C GLU A 77 -0.94 -11.25 7.71
N GLY A 78 -2.27 -11.27 7.54
CA GLY A 78 -2.89 -11.65 6.27
C GLY A 78 -2.56 -10.70 5.11
N VAL A 79 -2.41 -9.39 5.37
CA VAL A 79 -1.97 -8.45 4.33
C VAL A 79 -0.47 -8.62 4.04
N SER A 80 0.37 -8.77 5.06
CA SER A 80 1.83 -8.92 4.90
C SER A 80 2.17 -10.19 4.12
N GLU A 81 1.45 -11.28 4.36
CA GLU A 81 1.65 -12.55 3.67
C GLU A 81 1.44 -12.42 2.14
N ILE A 82 0.41 -11.67 1.72
CA ILE A 82 0.17 -11.41 0.28
C ILE A 82 1.37 -10.73 -0.38
N PHE A 83 2.05 -9.83 0.34
CA PHE A 83 3.19 -9.08 -0.20
C PHE A 83 4.52 -9.83 -0.15
N THR A 84 4.61 -10.95 0.54
CA THR A 84 5.85 -11.75 0.64
C THR A 84 6.31 -12.21 -0.75
N MET A 85 5.39 -12.65 -1.60
CA MET A 85 5.72 -13.06 -2.98
C MET A 85 6.16 -11.85 -3.82
N VAL A 86 5.48 -10.71 -3.71
CA VAL A 86 5.82 -9.49 -4.46
C VAL A 86 7.21 -8.97 -4.04
N ALA A 87 7.49 -8.96 -2.74
CA ALA A 87 8.77 -8.55 -2.19
C ALA A 87 9.92 -9.46 -2.65
N SER A 88 9.68 -10.78 -2.73
CA SER A 88 10.68 -11.76 -3.17
C SER A 88 11.17 -11.53 -4.61
N LEU A 89 10.33 -10.96 -5.50
CA LEU A 89 10.73 -10.60 -6.87
C LEU A 89 11.82 -9.52 -6.89
N LYS A 90 11.93 -8.74 -5.83
CA LYS A 90 12.96 -7.71 -5.62
C LYS A 90 14.00 -8.12 -4.57
N ASN A 91 14.05 -9.42 -4.22
CA ASN A 91 14.90 -9.97 -3.14
C ASN A 91 14.71 -9.25 -1.79
N ILE A 92 13.53 -8.67 -1.55
CA ILE A 92 13.20 -8.02 -0.28
C ILE A 92 12.50 -9.02 0.63
N LYS A 93 12.93 -9.06 1.90
CA LYS A 93 12.32 -9.89 2.93
C LYS A 93 11.31 -9.08 3.74
N ILE A 94 10.09 -9.58 3.88
CA ILE A 94 9.12 -9.02 4.82
C ILE A 94 9.29 -9.73 6.16
N VAL A 95 9.52 -8.93 7.21
CA VAL A 95 9.62 -9.38 8.60
C VAL A 95 8.41 -8.86 9.36
N GLN A 96 7.72 -9.74 10.06
CA GLN A 96 6.57 -9.39 10.89
C GLN A 96 7.00 -9.39 12.37
N ASP A 97 6.75 -8.28 13.05
CA ASP A 97 6.95 -8.10 14.48
C ASP A 97 5.59 -7.74 15.11
N VAL A 98 4.77 -8.76 15.29
CA VAL A 98 3.40 -8.64 15.80
C VAL A 98 3.25 -9.43 17.08
N PRO A 99 2.41 -8.97 18.05
CA PRO A 99 2.15 -9.70 19.27
C PRO A 99 1.42 -11.01 18.98
N VAL A 100 1.59 -12.00 19.87
CA VAL A 100 0.87 -13.27 19.79
C VAL A 100 -0.58 -13.11 20.23
N GLU A 101 -0.86 -12.11 21.06
CA GLU A 101 -2.19 -11.83 21.62
C GLU A 101 -3.06 -11.04 20.63
N ASN A 102 -4.37 -11.20 20.77
CA ASN A 102 -5.36 -10.46 19.98
C ASN A 102 -5.34 -8.97 20.34
N VAL A 103 -5.17 -8.12 19.34
CA VAL A 103 -5.29 -6.66 19.43
C VAL A 103 -6.62 -6.24 18.81
N ALA A 104 -7.64 -6.08 19.64
CA ALA A 104 -9.00 -5.77 19.20
C ALA A 104 -9.19 -4.26 18.97
N VAL A 105 -9.71 -3.89 17.80
CA VAL A 105 -10.11 -2.52 17.47
C VAL A 105 -11.48 -2.51 16.80
N ARG A 106 -12.16 -1.35 16.81
CA ARG A 106 -13.39 -1.15 16.07
C ARG A 106 -13.15 -0.24 14.88
N ALA A 107 -13.08 -0.83 13.68
CA ALA A 107 -12.69 -0.12 12.47
C ALA A 107 -13.35 -0.70 11.21
N ASP A 108 -13.20 0.01 10.10
CA ASP A 108 -13.55 -0.51 8.76
C ASP A 108 -12.37 -1.33 8.22
N ILE A 109 -12.55 -2.64 8.15
CA ILE A 109 -11.49 -3.59 7.76
C ILE A 109 -10.94 -3.33 6.36
N ASP A 110 -11.79 -2.90 5.41
CA ASP A 110 -11.36 -2.66 4.02
C ASP A 110 -10.52 -1.38 3.93
N MET A 111 -10.86 -0.36 4.73
CA MET A 111 -10.03 0.84 4.86
C MET A 111 -8.67 0.50 5.49
N ILE A 112 -8.67 -0.24 6.61
CA ILE A 112 -7.42 -0.64 7.29
C ILE A 112 -6.54 -1.50 6.38
N LYS A 113 -7.10 -2.51 5.71
CA LYS A 113 -6.35 -3.31 4.73
C LYS A 113 -5.78 -2.45 3.60
N THR A 114 -6.53 -1.43 3.15
CA THR A 114 -6.04 -0.51 2.10
C THR A 114 -4.86 0.32 2.61
N VAL A 115 -4.89 0.80 3.84
CA VAL A 115 -3.77 1.54 4.47
C VAL A 115 -2.53 0.65 4.53
N ILE A 116 -2.63 -0.54 5.12
CA ILE A 116 -1.50 -1.46 5.28
C ILE A 116 -0.90 -1.83 3.91
N ARG A 117 -1.74 -2.15 2.92
CA ARG A 117 -1.27 -2.44 1.55
C ARG A 117 -0.49 -1.29 0.93
N ASN A 118 -0.99 -0.05 1.06
CA ASN A 118 -0.28 1.11 0.52
C ASN A 118 1.07 1.32 1.21
N LEU A 119 1.13 1.17 2.53
CA LEU A 119 2.38 1.34 3.27
C LEU A 119 3.41 0.26 2.93
N ILE A 120 3.00 -1.01 2.86
CA ILE A 120 3.90 -2.13 2.48
C ILE A 120 4.34 -1.98 1.02
N SER A 121 3.43 -1.66 0.10
CA SER A 121 3.75 -1.44 -1.31
C SER A 121 4.77 -0.30 -1.48
N ASN A 122 4.60 0.81 -0.75
CA ASN A 122 5.57 1.91 -0.75
C ASN A 122 6.92 1.47 -0.18
N ALA A 123 6.94 0.74 0.93
CA ALA A 123 8.16 0.23 1.52
C ALA A 123 8.95 -0.66 0.54
N ILE A 124 8.29 -1.58 -0.15
CA ILE A 124 8.91 -2.43 -1.20
C ILE A 124 9.42 -1.57 -2.37
N LYS A 125 8.60 -0.63 -2.83
CA LYS A 125 8.91 0.24 -3.96
C LYS A 125 10.17 1.07 -3.73
N PHE A 126 10.34 1.65 -2.54
CA PHE A 126 11.45 2.54 -2.20
C PHE A 126 12.63 1.84 -1.53
N SER A 127 12.52 0.56 -1.24
CA SER A 127 13.61 -0.27 -0.73
C SER A 127 14.57 -0.70 -1.82
N ASN A 128 15.84 -0.85 -1.45
CA ASN A 128 16.85 -1.44 -2.31
C ASN A 128 16.71 -2.96 -2.34
N GLU A 129 17.21 -3.58 -3.41
CA GLU A 129 17.30 -5.03 -3.53
C GLU A 129 18.10 -5.64 -2.36
N GLY A 130 17.66 -6.79 -1.85
CA GLY A 130 18.31 -7.49 -0.76
C GLY A 130 18.05 -6.93 0.64
N SER A 131 17.20 -5.91 0.77
CA SER A 131 16.85 -5.28 2.04
C SER A 131 15.70 -5.99 2.77
N GLU A 132 15.34 -5.47 3.95
CA GLU A 132 14.20 -5.94 4.73
C GLU A 132 13.16 -4.82 4.87
N VAL A 133 11.87 -5.23 4.85
CA VAL A 133 10.72 -4.41 5.25
C VAL A 133 10.15 -5.01 6.51
N VAL A 134 10.10 -4.24 7.60
CA VAL A 134 9.57 -4.69 8.89
C VAL A 134 8.17 -4.13 9.07
N VAL A 135 7.19 -5.02 9.30
CA VAL A 135 5.82 -4.65 9.63
C VAL A 135 5.57 -5.01 11.08
N SER A 136 5.30 -4.02 11.92
CA SER A 136 5.10 -4.21 13.36
C SER A 136 3.73 -3.72 13.81
N LEU A 137 3.24 -4.33 14.89
CA LEU A 137 2.02 -3.94 15.59
C LEU A 137 2.33 -3.87 17.09
N ALA A 138 2.01 -2.74 17.72
CA ALA A 138 2.16 -2.51 19.15
C ALA A 138 0.91 -1.88 19.73
N GLU A 139 0.71 -2.04 21.04
CA GLU A 139 -0.29 -1.33 21.83
C GLU A 139 0.38 -0.26 22.67
N GLU A 140 -0.02 1.00 22.52
CA GLU A 140 0.51 2.13 23.26
C GLU A 140 -0.60 3.16 23.49
N ASP A 141 -0.74 3.64 24.73
CA ASP A 141 -1.69 4.71 25.12
C ASP A 141 -3.14 4.48 24.66
N GLY A 142 -3.63 3.24 24.71
CA GLY A 142 -4.99 2.90 24.27
C GLY A 142 -5.17 2.84 22.75
N MET A 143 -4.09 2.77 22.00
CA MET A 143 -4.08 2.70 20.54
C MET A 143 -3.35 1.44 20.08
N ALA A 144 -3.86 0.83 19.02
CA ALA A 144 -3.11 -0.12 18.20
C ALA A 144 -2.28 0.66 17.19
N ILE A 145 -0.97 0.50 17.21
CA ILE A 145 -0.03 1.19 16.31
C ILE A 145 0.56 0.19 15.33
N VAL A 146 0.29 0.36 14.05
CA VAL A 146 0.93 -0.39 12.97
C VAL A 146 2.02 0.47 12.34
N SER A 147 3.22 -0.09 12.22
CA SER A 147 4.36 0.58 11.59
C SER A 147 4.95 -0.29 10.48
N VAL A 148 5.29 0.35 9.37
CA VAL A 148 6.00 -0.26 8.25
C VAL A 148 7.31 0.48 8.06
N LYS A 149 8.42 -0.21 8.33
CA LYS A 149 9.77 0.31 8.23
C LYS A 149 10.49 -0.27 7.02
N ASP A 150 11.07 0.60 6.23
CA ASP A 150 11.96 0.25 5.13
C ASP A 150 13.40 0.74 5.40
N SER A 151 14.35 0.13 4.71
CA SER A 151 15.77 0.53 4.69
C SER A 151 16.14 1.07 3.30
N GLY A 152 15.24 1.84 2.70
CA GLY A 152 15.37 2.34 1.34
C GLY A 152 16.08 3.68 1.23
N CYS A 153 15.75 4.42 0.16
CA CYS A 153 16.39 5.70 -0.14
C CYS A 153 16.07 6.82 0.86
N GLY A 154 15.07 6.64 1.73
CA GLY A 154 14.59 7.68 2.63
C GLY A 154 14.08 8.91 1.89
N ILE A 155 13.68 9.93 2.65
CA ILE A 155 13.05 11.15 2.14
C ILE A 155 13.83 12.36 2.65
N ASP A 156 14.23 13.25 1.76
CA ASP A 156 14.90 14.49 2.17
C ASP A 156 13.93 15.50 2.83
N ASP A 157 14.48 16.43 3.62
CA ASP A 157 13.70 17.36 4.44
C ASP A 157 12.76 18.26 3.63
N GLU A 158 13.11 18.57 2.38
CA GLU A 158 12.26 19.38 1.51
C GLU A 158 11.02 18.58 1.05
N ASN A 159 11.21 17.32 0.69
CA ASN A 159 10.15 16.43 0.26
C ASN A 159 9.27 15.96 1.43
N GLN A 160 9.84 15.79 2.64
CA GLN A 160 9.07 15.47 3.83
C GLN A 160 7.97 16.53 4.11
N LYS A 161 8.28 17.81 3.90
CA LYS A 161 7.32 18.90 4.07
C LYS A 161 6.13 18.86 3.11
N LYS A 162 6.26 18.16 1.98
CA LYS A 162 5.23 18.04 0.93
C LYS A 162 4.37 16.78 1.05
N LEU A 163 4.88 15.76 1.74
CA LEU A 163 4.39 14.39 1.64
C LEU A 163 2.95 14.17 2.14
N LEU A 164 2.53 14.85 3.21
CA LEU A 164 1.19 14.72 3.80
C LEU A 164 0.33 15.98 3.61
N HIS A 165 0.76 16.89 2.75
CA HIS A 165 -0.02 18.07 2.43
C HIS A 165 -0.97 17.80 1.26
N THR A 166 -2.27 18.02 1.49
CA THR A 166 -3.35 17.80 0.49
C THR A 166 -3.25 18.70 -0.74
N ASP A 167 -2.53 19.80 -0.65
CA ASP A 167 -2.42 20.82 -1.71
C ASP A 167 -1.30 20.54 -2.70
N THR A 168 -0.47 19.51 -2.46
CA THR A 168 0.66 19.17 -3.33
C THR A 168 0.59 17.72 -3.73
N HIS A 169 0.39 17.46 -5.03
CA HIS A 169 0.62 16.13 -5.59
C HIS A 169 2.12 15.85 -5.59
N PHE A 170 2.58 15.08 -4.61
CA PHE A 170 3.96 14.67 -4.51
C PHE A 170 4.10 13.20 -4.89
N SER A 171 4.86 12.92 -5.93
CA SER A 171 5.24 11.57 -6.34
C SER A 171 6.71 11.55 -6.71
N THR A 172 7.41 10.47 -6.37
CA THR A 172 8.78 10.20 -6.77
C THR A 172 8.86 8.81 -7.38
N PHE A 173 9.85 8.59 -8.24
CA PHE A 173 10.14 7.26 -8.76
C PHE A 173 10.71 6.36 -7.67
N GLY A 174 10.29 5.10 -7.66
CA GLY A 174 10.87 4.05 -6.83
C GLY A 174 12.28 3.67 -7.28
N THR A 175 12.92 2.76 -6.54
CA THR A 175 14.30 2.33 -6.82
C THR A 175 14.46 1.58 -8.14
N ASN A 176 13.38 1.01 -8.70
CA ASN A 176 13.33 0.38 -10.03
C ASN A 176 12.52 1.20 -11.03
N ASN A 177 12.53 2.55 -10.92
CA ASN A 177 11.75 3.48 -11.75
C ASN A 177 10.22 3.27 -11.71
N GLU A 178 9.69 2.66 -10.64
CA GLU A 178 8.25 2.52 -10.45
C GLU A 178 7.61 3.91 -10.22
N GLU A 179 6.62 4.26 -11.02
CA GLU A 179 5.89 5.52 -10.89
C GLU A 179 4.83 5.44 -9.80
N GLY A 180 4.64 6.50 -9.02
CA GLY A 180 3.61 6.59 -7.98
C GLY A 180 2.52 7.57 -8.34
N SER A 181 1.28 7.29 -7.90
CA SER A 181 0.13 8.17 -8.12
C SER A 181 0.12 9.43 -7.25
N GLY A 182 0.93 9.46 -6.17
CA GLY A 182 0.86 10.53 -5.15
C GLY A 182 -0.41 10.53 -4.29
N LEU A 183 -1.41 9.72 -4.63
CA LEU A 183 -2.72 9.68 -3.95
C LEU A 183 -2.78 8.66 -2.82
N GLY A 184 -1.88 7.67 -2.80
CA GLY A 184 -1.94 6.56 -1.85
C GLY A 184 -1.86 7.00 -0.38
N LEU A 185 -0.91 7.87 -0.04
CA LEU A 185 -0.74 8.36 1.33
C LEU A 185 -1.85 9.31 1.77
N LEU A 186 -2.38 10.14 0.86
CA LEU A 186 -3.53 11.00 1.15
C LEU A 186 -4.78 10.17 1.45
N LEU A 187 -4.99 9.09 0.70
CA LEU A 187 -6.07 8.14 0.96
C LEU A 187 -5.87 7.42 2.30
N CYS A 188 -4.63 7.00 2.62
CA CYS A 188 -4.30 6.40 3.91
C CYS A 188 -4.62 7.35 5.06
N GLN A 189 -4.21 8.62 4.97
CA GLN A 189 -4.49 9.62 5.99
C GLN A 189 -5.99 9.80 6.22
N ASP A 190 -6.77 9.92 5.13
CA ASP A 190 -8.23 10.06 5.22
C ASP A 190 -8.88 8.83 5.86
N PHE A 191 -8.45 7.61 5.49
CA PHE A 191 -9.00 6.37 6.04
C PHE A 191 -8.66 6.19 7.52
N VAL A 192 -7.43 6.50 7.90
CA VAL A 192 -6.99 6.45 9.31
C VAL A 192 -7.77 7.44 10.16
N VAL A 193 -7.93 8.69 9.70
CA VAL A 193 -8.72 9.72 10.41
C VAL A 193 -10.19 9.29 10.55
N LYS A 194 -10.80 8.71 9.52
CA LYS A 194 -12.17 8.18 9.59
C LYS A 194 -12.33 7.03 10.59
N ASN A 195 -11.28 6.30 10.88
CA ASN A 195 -11.25 5.25 11.89
C ASN A 195 -10.77 5.74 13.27
N GLY A 196 -10.71 7.07 13.48
CA GLY A 196 -10.37 7.68 14.77
C GLY A 196 -8.87 7.70 15.10
N GLY A 197 -8.02 7.41 14.12
CA GLY A 197 -6.59 7.33 14.28
C GLY A 197 -5.80 8.51 13.69
N LYS A 198 -4.48 8.33 13.64
CA LYS A 198 -3.51 9.28 13.08
C LYS A 198 -2.48 8.53 12.25
N LEU A 199 -2.06 9.13 11.13
CA LEU A 199 -0.94 8.68 10.28
C LEU A 199 0.24 9.64 10.46
N TRP A 200 1.44 9.09 10.61
CA TRP A 200 2.71 9.87 10.66
C TRP A 200 3.84 9.06 10.05
N PHE A 201 4.99 9.69 9.89
CA PHE A 201 6.20 9.04 9.43
C PHE A 201 7.45 9.66 10.05
N THR A 202 8.53 8.89 10.05
CA THR A 202 9.90 9.34 10.27
C THR A 202 10.75 8.85 9.11
N SER A 203 11.65 9.69 8.61
CA SER A 203 12.49 9.32 7.49
C SER A 203 13.79 10.10 7.53
N LYS A 204 14.86 9.50 7.02
CA LYS A 204 16.14 10.16 6.79
C LYS A 204 16.70 9.68 5.46
N LYS A 205 17.12 10.63 4.64
CA LYS A 205 17.70 10.35 3.31
C LYS A 205 18.86 9.38 3.42
N GLY A 206 18.80 8.28 2.69
CA GLY A 206 19.80 7.21 2.67
C GLY A 206 19.72 6.19 3.82
N GLU A 207 18.79 6.36 4.79
CA GLU A 207 18.62 5.44 5.92
C GLU A 207 17.26 4.72 5.91
N GLY A 208 16.33 5.15 5.04
CA GLY A 208 14.99 4.58 4.93
C GLY A 208 13.91 5.40 5.61
N SER A 209 12.72 4.82 5.73
CA SER A 209 11.54 5.47 6.30
C SER A 209 10.77 4.51 7.21
N THR A 210 10.03 5.08 8.14
CA THR A 210 9.02 4.36 8.93
C THR A 210 7.71 5.12 8.83
N PHE A 211 6.70 4.49 8.25
CA PHE A 211 5.33 4.99 8.22
C PHE A 211 4.51 4.28 9.27
N SER A 212 3.82 5.04 10.10
CA SER A 212 3.03 4.49 11.20
C SER A 212 1.62 5.07 11.21
N PHE A 213 0.65 4.27 11.62
CA PHE A 213 -0.69 4.76 11.92
C PHE A 213 -1.22 4.13 13.21
N SER A 214 -2.13 4.84 13.86
CA SER A 214 -2.80 4.36 15.06
C SER A 214 -4.30 4.18 14.83
N ILE A 215 -4.92 3.23 15.55
CA ILE A 215 -6.36 3.03 15.63
C ILE A 215 -6.72 2.83 17.10
N PRO A 216 -7.80 3.44 17.63
CA PRO A 216 -8.21 3.23 19.01
C PRO A 216 -8.50 1.76 19.30
N LEU A 217 -7.96 1.27 20.42
CA LEU A 217 -8.28 -0.06 20.92
C LEU A 217 -9.77 -0.14 21.30
N LEU A 218 -10.35 -1.31 21.17
CA LEU A 218 -11.68 -1.57 21.68
C LEU A 218 -11.60 -1.54 23.22
N GLU A 219 -12.39 -0.66 23.86
CA GLU A 219 -12.48 -0.64 25.32
C GLU A 219 -13.01 -2.00 25.80
N LYS A 220 -12.32 -2.57 26.80
CA LYS A 220 -12.68 -3.86 27.41
C LYS A 220 -13.89 -3.74 28.30
#